data_f7175517cb8e0077256736822291cf1b
#
_entry.id   f7175517cb8e0077256736822291cf1b
#
_cell.length_a   1.000
_cell.length_b   1.000
_cell.length_c   1.000
_cell.angle_alpha   90.00
_cell.angle_beta   90.00
_cell.angle_gamma   90.00
#
_symmetry.space_group_name_H-M   'P 1'
#
loop_
_entity.id
_entity.type
_entity.pdbx_description
1 polymer ?
#
loop_
_entity_poly.entity_id
_entity_poly.type
_entity_poly.pdbx_seq_one_letter_code
_entity_poly.pdbx_strand_id
1 'polypeptide(L)'
;MTLAQTFQKEALANAQAAMLVHGCPTKRLFQNLEDQGGVETAKELARRHRLSDGFDALRQCGHLELSLEALMTKGKYASLFTDDEVNHCLDALLEAGYF
;
A
#
# COMPACT_ATOMS: atom_id res chain seq x y z
N MET A 1 16.53 -2.79 13.10
CA MET A 1 15.52 -2.93 12.04
C MET A 1 15.73 -1.81 11.03
N THR A 2 15.79 -2.14 9.75
CA THR A 2 15.92 -1.13 8.69
C THR A 2 14.56 -0.48 8.40
N LEU A 3 14.59 0.68 7.74
CA LEU A 3 13.36 1.36 7.34
C LEU A 3 12.52 0.47 6.38
N ALA A 4 13.18 -0.25 5.47
CA ALA A 4 12.50 -1.19 4.58
C ALA A 4 11.80 -2.31 5.35
N GLN A 5 12.43 -2.84 6.38
CA GLN A 5 11.81 -3.85 7.24
C GLN A 5 10.62 -3.29 8.03
N THR A 6 10.73 -2.07 8.49
CA THR A 6 9.62 -1.37 9.18
C THR A 6 8.43 -1.20 8.23
N PHE A 7 8.69 -0.76 6.99
CA PHE A 7 7.67 -0.64 5.97
C PHE A 7 6.98 -1.97 5.70
N GLN A 8 7.77 -3.04 5.54
CA GLN A 8 7.27 -4.41 5.33
C GLN A 8 6.33 -4.83 6.43
N LYS A 9 6.74 -4.64 7.68
CA LYS A 9 5.97 -5.03 8.84
C LYS A 9 4.63 -4.28 8.90
N GLU A 10 4.67 -2.99 8.66
CA GLU A 10 3.46 -2.16 8.67
C GLU A 10 2.54 -2.51 7.51
N ALA A 11 3.09 -2.74 6.31
CA ALA A 11 2.32 -3.14 5.14
C ALA A 11 1.59 -4.48 5.37
N LEU A 12 2.29 -5.46 5.93
CA LEU A 12 1.70 -6.76 6.25
C LEU A 12 0.57 -6.62 7.27
N ALA A 13 0.79 -5.82 8.32
CA ALA A 13 -0.23 -5.59 9.35
C ALA A 13 -1.47 -4.91 8.75
N ASN A 14 -1.29 -3.93 7.89
CA ASN A 14 -2.41 -3.23 7.25
C ASN A 14 -3.18 -4.15 6.31
N ALA A 15 -2.50 -4.95 5.50
CA ALA A 15 -3.15 -5.90 4.60
C ALA A 15 -3.96 -6.95 5.39
N GLN A 16 -3.40 -7.43 6.49
CA GLN A 16 -4.08 -8.39 7.36
C GLN A 16 -5.31 -7.77 8.02
N ALA A 17 -5.18 -6.54 8.52
CA ALA A 17 -6.31 -5.83 9.14
C ALA A 17 -7.42 -5.58 8.12
N ALA A 18 -7.08 -5.18 6.90
CA ALA A 18 -8.05 -4.96 5.84
C ALA A 18 -8.86 -6.23 5.57
N MET A 19 -8.18 -7.38 5.52
CA MET A 19 -8.83 -8.66 5.25
C MET A 19 -9.66 -9.16 6.44
N LEU A 20 -9.09 -9.16 7.63
CA LEU A 20 -9.72 -9.77 8.81
C LEU A 20 -10.78 -8.89 9.46
N VAL A 21 -10.56 -7.57 9.48
CA VAL A 21 -11.46 -6.64 10.15
C VAL A 21 -12.53 -6.11 9.18
N HIS A 22 -12.15 -5.80 7.96
CA HIS A 22 -13.02 -5.14 6.99
C HIS A 22 -13.46 -6.02 5.83
N GLY A 23 -12.99 -7.26 5.77
CA GLY A 23 -13.38 -8.20 4.72
C GLY A 23 -12.89 -7.83 3.32
N CYS A 24 -11.85 -6.99 3.21
CA CYS A 24 -11.32 -6.58 1.92
C CYS A 24 -10.43 -7.67 1.31
N PRO A 25 -10.44 -7.83 -0.04
CA PRO A 25 -9.69 -8.92 -0.70
C PRO A 25 -8.20 -8.57 -0.85
N THR A 26 -7.45 -8.62 0.23
CA THR A 26 -6.02 -8.28 0.25
C THR A 26 -5.09 -9.50 0.36
N LYS A 27 -5.62 -10.71 0.16
CA LYS A 27 -4.83 -11.94 0.31
C LYS A 27 -3.65 -12.00 -0.64
N ARG A 28 -3.86 -11.65 -1.91
CA ARG A 28 -2.78 -11.65 -2.91
C ARG A 28 -1.71 -10.61 -2.55
N LEU A 29 -2.13 -9.44 -2.12
CA LEU A 29 -1.20 -8.40 -1.67
C LEU A 29 -0.36 -8.92 -0.50
N PHE A 30 -1.00 -9.54 0.49
CA PHE A 30 -0.32 -10.09 1.65
C PHE A 30 0.74 -11.11 1.22
N GLN A 31 0.40 -12.03 0.31
CA GLN A 31 1.33 -13.02 -0.20
C GLN A 31 2.51 -12.39 -0.94
N ASN A 32 2.24 -11.38 -1.77
CA ASN A 32 3.30 -10.69 -2.49
C ASN A 32 4.24 -9.96 -1.53
N LEU A 33 3.71 -9.36 -0.48
CA LEU A 33 4.51 -8.70 0.55
C LEU A 33 5.44 -9.70 1.25
N GLU A 34 4.94 -10.89 1.52
CA GLU A 34 5.77 -11.94 2.14
C GLU A 34 6.84 -12.47 1.19
N ASP A 35 6.48 -12.68 -0.09
CA ASP A 35 7.36 -13.33 -1.06
C ASP A 35 8.44 -12.38 -1.59
N GLN A 36 8.08 -11.14 -1.90
CA GLN A 36 8.96 -10.16 -2.55
C GLN A 36 9.48 -9.08 -1.62
N GLY A 37 8.82 -8.90 -0.50
CA GLY A 37 9.09 -7.77 0.39
C GLY A 37 8.23 -6.56 0.07
N GLY A 38 8.02 -5.72 1.09
CA GLY A 38 7.12 -4.57 0.98
C GLY A 38 7.55 -3.54 -0.04
N VAL A 39 8.84 -3.18 -0.02
CA VAL A 39 9.36 -2.14 -0.93
C VAL A 39 9.29 -2.61 -2.38
N GLU A 40 9.70 -3.84 -2.67
CA GLU A 40 9.65 -4.37 -4.04
C GLU A 40 8.23 -4.49 -4.56
N THR A 41 7.29 -4.95 -3.73
CA THR A 41 5.88 -5.04 -4.11
C THR A 41 5.33 -3.65 -4.45
N ALA A 42 5.63 -2.65 -3.61
CA ALA A 42 5.17 -1.29 -3.81
C ALA A 42 5.75 -0.67 -5.09
N LYS A 43 7.06 -0.84 -5.31
CA LYS A 43 7.72 -0.32 -6.50
C LYS A 43 7.19 -0.95 -7.78
N GLU A 44 6.93 -2.25 -7.76
CA GLU A 44 6.42 -2.94 -8.93
C GLU A 44 5.01 -2.44 -9.31
N LEU A 45 4.14 -2.26 -8.32
CA LEU A 45 2.80 -1.73 -8.57
C LEU A 45 2.87 -0.32 -9.16
N ALA A 46 3.70 0.54 -8.60
CA ALA A 46 3.86 1.91 -9.10
C ALA A 46 4.43 1.94 -10.51
N ARG A 47 5.43 1.11 -10.79
CA ARG A 47 6.05 1.02 -12.11
C ARG A 47 5.06 0.56 -13.18
N ARG A 48 4.14 -0.32 -12.82
CA ARG A 48 3.09 -0.83 -13.72
C ARG A 48 1.84 0.03 -13.73
N HIS A 49 1.82 1.13 -13.00
CA HIS A 49 0.66 2.01 -12.84
C HIS A 49 -0.59 1.24 -12.40
N ARG A 50 -0.41 0.31 -11.47
CA ARG A 50 -1.48 -0.51 -10.91
C ARG A 50 -1.75 -0.15 -9.47
N LEU A 51 -2.98 -0.40 -9.04
CA LEU A 51 -3.39 -0.25 -7.65
C LEU A 51 -3.19 -1.58 -6.91
N SER A 52 -2.96 -1.48 -5.60
CA SER A 52 -2.79 -2.66 -4.77
C SER A 52 -4.11 -3.41 -4.63
N ASP A 53 -3.99 -4.72 -4.35
CA ASP A 53 -5.13 -5.59 -4.10
C ASP A 53 -5.97 -5.02 -2.95
N GLY A 54 -7.28 -4.93 -3.17
CA GLY A 54 -8.19 -4.43 -2.14
C GLY A 54 -8.32 -2.92 -2.05
N PHE A 55 -7.59 -2.16 -2.87
CA PHE A 55 -7.66 -0.70 -2.85
C PHE A 55 -9.09 -0.19 -3.03
N ASP A 56 -9.80 -0.72 -4.03
CA ASP A 56 -11.16 -0.29 -4.33
C ASP A 56 -12.12 -0.64 -3.19
N ALA A 57 -11.98 -1.83 -2.62
CA ALA A 57 -12.80 -2.25 -1.48
C ALA A 57 -12.55 -1.36 -0.26
N LEU A 58 -11.29 -1.00 0.01
CA LEU A 58 -10.94 -0.09 1.09
C LEU A 58 -11.52 1.30 0.86
N ARG A 59 -11.53 1.76 -0.40
CA ARG A 59 -12.16 3.04 -0.75
C ARG A 59 -13.65 3.01 -0.43
N GLN A 60 -14.33 1.92 -0.80
CA GLN A 60 -15.77 1.78 -0.59
C GLN A 60 -16.15 1.73 0.89
N CYS A 61 -15.32 1.10 1.73
CA CYS A 61 -15.62 1.00 3.16
C CYS A 61 -15.04 2.16 3.98
N GLY A 62 -14.34 3.10 3.35
CA GLY A 62 -13.84 4.29 4.03
C GLY A 62 -12.56 4.07 4.84
N HIS A 63 -11.76 3.07 4.49
CA HIS A 63 -10.54 2.72 5.22
C HIS A 63 -9.30 2.71 4.34
N LEU A 64 -9.17 3.70 3.44
CA LEU A 64 -8.00 3.83 2.56
C LEU A 64 -6.67 4.00 3.30
N GLU A 65 -6.70 4.37 4.57
CA GLU A 65 -5.50 4.45 5.40
C GLU A 65 -4.81 3.08 5.54
N LEU A 66 -5.50 1.99 5.26
CA LEU A 66 -4.93 0.65 5.28
C LEU A 66 -4.37 0.22 3.92
N SER A 67 -4.52 1.04 2.88
CA SER A 67 -3.99 0.70 1.56
C SER A 67 -2.47 0.84 1.52
N LEU A 68 -1.84 0.07 0.63
CA LEU A 68 -0.39 0.17 0.41
C LEU A 68 -0.04 1.57 -0.11
N GLU A 69 -0.88 2.13 -0.96
CA GLU A 69 -0.69 3.48 -1.51
C GLU A 69 -0.62 4.54 -0.41
N ALA A 70 -1.52 4.48 0.57
CA ALA A 70 -1.50 5.42 1.69
C ALA A 70 -0.23 5.28 2.53
N LEU A 71 0.24 4.05 2.72
CA LEU A 71 1.47 3.79 3.45
C LEU A 71 2.69 4.37 2.74
N MET A 72 2.74 4.23 1.40
CA MET A 72 3.85 4.75 0.59
C MET A 72 3.96 6.27 0.65
N THR A 73 2.88 6.97 0.89
CA THR A 73 2.88 8.44 0.93
C THR A 73 3.27 9.02 2.27
N LYS A 74 3.49 8.20 3.29
CA LYS A 74 3.92 8.69 4.60
C LYS A 74 5.35 9.21 4.54
N GLY A 75 5.57 10.39 5.11
CA GLY A 75 6.86 11.08 5.06
C GLY A 75 8.01 10.24 5.60
N LYS A 76 7.76 9.39 6.61
CA LYS A 76 8.81 8.54 7.18
C LYS A 76 9.37 7.51 6.20
N TYR A 77 8.64 7.22 5.11
CA TYR A 77 9.08 6.25 4.11
C TYR A 77 9.52 6.91 2.80
N ALA A 78 9.60 8.24 2.77
CA ALA A 78 9.91 8.98 1.53
C ALA A 78 11.23 8.54 0.89
N SER A 79 12.23 8.17 1.70
CA SER A 79 13.53 7.77 1.18
C SER A 79 13.54 6.39 0.49
N LEU A 80 12.47 5.61 0.66
CA LEU A 80 12.36 4.28 0.05
C LEU A 80 11.86 4.34 -1.39
N PHE A 81 11.23 5.45 -1.80
CA PHE A 81 10.52 5.54 -3.08
C PHE A 81 10.96 6.79 -3.84
N THR A 82 10.85 6.72 -5.17
CA THR A 82 11.08 7.87 -6.04
C THR A 82 9.88 8.81 -6.03
N ASP A 83 10.07 10.04 -6.50
CA ASP A 83 8.98 11.01 -6.62
C ASP A 83 7.87 10.49 -7.54
N ASP A 84 8.23 9.82 -8.64
CA ASP A 84 7.24 9.26 -9.56
C ASP A 84 6.41 8.17 -8.89
N GLU A 85 7.03 7.33 -8.07
CA GLU A 85 6.34 6.27 -7.34
C GLU A 85 5.37 6.86 -6.31
N VAL A 86 5.80 7.88 -5.58
CA VAL A 86 4.95 8.56 -4.60
C VAL A 86 3.81 9.30 -5.31
N ASN A 87 4.09 9.99 -6.42
CA ASN A 87 3.08 10.72 -7.17
C ASN A 87 2.00 9.80 -7.73
N HIS A 88 2.37 8.60 -8.19
CA HIS A 88 1.39 7.60 -8.61
C HIS A 88 0.39 7.31 -7.48
N CYS A 89 0.89 7.14 -6.26
CA CYS A 89 0.04 6.86 -5.09
C CYS A 89 -0.80 8.07 -4.70
N LEU A 90 -0.23 9.27 -4.74
CA LEU A 90 -0.96 10.49 -4.42
C LEU A 90 -2.11 10.71 -5.41
N ASP A 91 -1.87 10.49 -6.70
CA ASP A 91 -2.91 10.62 -7.72
C ASP A 91 -4.05 9.62 -7.48
N ALA A 92 -3.71 8.37 -7.17
CA ALA A 92 -4.71 7.33 -6.89
C ALA A 92 -5.56 7.68 -5.67
N LEU A 93 -4.92 8.17 -4.60
CA LEU A 93 -5.62 8.55 -3.38
C LEU A 93 -6.49 9.78 -3.59
N LEU A 94 -6.00 10.75 -4.38
CA LEU A 94 -6.77 11.95 -4.70
C LEU A 94 -8.02 11.59 -5.51
N GLU A 95 -7.89 10.75 -6.52
CA GLU A 95 -9.01 10.29 -7.33
C GLU A 95 -10.03 9.51 -6.50
N ALA A 96 -9.56 8.78 -5.49
CA ALA A 96 -10.42 8.01 -4.59
C ALA A 96 -11.09 8.87 -3.52
N GLY A 97 -10.75 10.16 -3.43
CA GLY A 97 -11.34 11.07 -2.45
C GLY A 97 -10.77 10.95 -1.05
N TYR A 98 -9.56 10.39 -0.92
CA TYR A 98 -8.92 10.21 0.38
C TYR A 98 -8.43 11.53 0.99
N PHE A 99 -8.01 12.46 0.14
CA PHE A 99 -7.58 13.79 0.56
C PHE A 99 -8.68 14.82 0.40
#